data_d7a49868b7286df3530175d720e469d3
#
_entry.id   d7a49868b7286df3530175d720e469d3
#
_cell.length_a   1.000
_cell.length_b   1.000
_cell.length_c   1.000
_cell.angle_alpha   90.00
_cell.angle_beta   90.00
_cell.angle_gamma   90.00
#
_symmetry.space_group_name_H-M   'P 1'
#
loop_
_entity.id
_entity.type
_entity.pdbx_description
1 polymer ?
#
loop_
_entity_poly.entity_id
_entity_poly.type
_entity_poly.pdbx_seq_one_letter_code
_entity_poly.pdbx_strand_id
1 'polypeptide(L)'
;MRSRLILMVAVLLAAASLLPAYAASAQEIPPDAPAPAIPAIPWQLTAFPGVTTGIEPGRYTVHFLPDETVNIRADCNWVSGFWSGANGVLDVTVTMTTVAECPVGSLEEPFVQGLDEATSYAFADGMTLIITGPAGEMRFTPAMPAMAWGTMPAHLPASDAPEAG
;
A
#
# COMPACT_ATOMS: atom_id res chain seq x y z
N MET A 1 -47.95 -14.60 -54.66
CA MET A 1 -47.27 -13.54 -53.91
C MET A 1 -47.00 -13.89 -52.43
N ARG A 2 -47.48 -14.98 -51.85
CA ARG A 2 -47.30 -15.33 -50.44
C ARG A 2 -46.03 -16.16 -50.16
N SER A 3 -45.44 -16.79 -51.17
CA SER A 3 -44.30 -17.70 -50.99
C SER A 3 -42.90 -17.00 -50.91
N ARG A 4 -42.79 -15.77 -51.43
CA ARG A 4 -41.52 -15.01 -51.40
C ARG A 4 -41.29 -14.24 -50.12
N LEU A 5 -42.34 -14.01 -49.33
CA LEU A 5 -42.22 -13.28 -48.05
C LEU A 5 -41.71 -14.16 -46.91
N ILE A 6 -41.96 -15.46 -46.98
CA ILE A 6 -41.51 -16.43 -45.95
C ILE A 6 -40.03 -16.72 -46.04
N LEU A 7 -39.44 -16.65 -47.21
CA LEU A 7 -38.00 -16.88 -47.41
C LEU A 7 -37.11 -15.73 -46.89
N MET A 8 -37.65 -14.48 -46.91
CA MET A 8 -36.88 -13.30 -46.44
C MET A 8 -36.80 -13.20 -44.92
N VAL A 9 -37.80 -13.73 -44.18
CA VAL A 9 -37.83 -13.70 -42.72
C VAL A 9 -36.90 -14.77 -42.13
N ALA A 10 -36.69 -15.89 -42.80
CA ALA A 10 -35.83 -16.97 -42.35
C ALA A 10 -34.33 -16.65 -42.43
N VAL A 11 -33.90 -15.73 -43.33
CA VAL A 11 -32.48 -15.35 -43.48
C VAL A 11 -32.02 -14.32 -42.43
N LEU A 12 -32.95 -13.52 -41.87
CA LEU A 12 -32.62 -12.50 -40.89
C LEU A 12 -32.47 -13.04 -39.42
N LEU A 13 -32.89 -14.28 -39.18
CA LEU A 13 -32.77 -14.89 -37.84
C LEU A 13 -31.52 -15.73 -37.62
N ALA A 14 -30.71 -15.98 -38.66
CA ALA A 14 -29.51 -16.80 -38.58
C ALA A 14 -28.20 -16.01 -38.33
N ALA A 15 -28.24 -14.67 -38.28
CA ALA A 15 -27.05 -13.82 -38.14
C ALA A 15 -26.78 -13.36 -36.69
N ALA A 16 -27.53 -13.81 -35.70
CA ALA A 16 -27.46 -13.27 -34.31
C ALA A 16 -26.65 -14.12 -33.33
N SER A 17 -25.84 -15.10 -33.78
CA SER A 17 -25.21 -16.05 -32.84
C SER A 17 -23.68 -16.21 -32.96
N LEU A 18 -22.98 -15.18 -33.41
CA LEU A 18 -21.49 -15.18 -33.42
C LEU A 18 -20.93 -13.96 -32.69
N LEU A 19 -21.36 -13.75 -31.43
CA LEU A 19 -20.58 -12.94 -30.51
C LEU A 19 -19.56 -13.89 -29.83
N PRO A 20 -18.25 -13.71 -30.04
CA PRO A 20 -17.27 -14.43 -29.25
C PRO A 20 -17.45 -14.00 -27.78
N ALA A 21 -17.80 -14.94 -26.93
CA ALA A 21 -17.74 -14.77 -25.50
C ALA A 21 -16.25 -14.56 -25.17
N TYR A 22 -15.85 -13.32 -24.97
CA TYR A 22 -14.60 -13.02 -24.28
C TYR A 22 -14.77 -13.44 -22.83
N ALA A 23 -14.47 -14.70 -22.55
CA ALA A 23 -14.24 -15.16 -21.19
C ALA A 23 -12.98 -14.44 -20.73
N ALA A 24 -13.17 -13.41 -19.88
CA ALA A 24 -12.07 -12.85 -19.10
C ALA A 24 -11.56 -14.01 -18.21
N SER A 25 -10.49 -14.64 -18.65
CA SER A 25 -9.77 -15.60 -17.80
C SER A 25 -9.20 -14.81 -16.63
N ALA A 26 -9.86 -14.88 -15.48
CA ALA A 26 -9.22 -14.55 -14.22
C ALA A 26 -8.04 -15.53 -14.10
N GLN A 27 -6.82 -15.04 -14.29
CA GLN A 27 -5.62 -15.81 -14.03
C GLN A 27 -5.55 -16.01 -12.51
N GLU A 28 -5.91 -17.20 -12.06
CA GLU A 28 -5.60 -17.64 -10.70
C GLU A 28 -4.08 -17.63 -10.56
N ILE A 29 -3.58 -16.74 -9.70
CA ILE A 29 -2.17 -16.72 -9.31
C ILE A 29 -1.91 -18.05 -8.58
N PRO A 30 -0.95 -18.86 -9.03
CA PRO A 30 -0.61 -20.10 -8.33
C PRO A 30 -0.29 -19.80 -6.86
N PRO A 31 -0.74 -20.63 -5.90
CA PRO A 31 -0.50 -20.44 -4.48
C PRO A 31 0.99 -20.40 -4.09
N ASP A 32 1.87 -20.90 -4.94
CA ASP A 32 3.33 -20.94 -4.75
C ASP A 32 4.08 -19.84 -5.50
N ALA A 33 3.39 -18.88 -6.12
CA ALA A 33 4.08 -17.76 -6.77
C ALA A 33 4.73 -16.87 -5.68
N PRO A 34 6.03 -16.52 -5.81
CA PRO A 34 6.67 -15.63 -4.86
C PRO A 34 5.95 -14.29 -4.81
N ALA A 35 5.77 -13.73 -3.61
CA ALA A 35 5.15 -12.43 -3.47
C ALA A 35 5.96 -11.39 -4.28
N PRO A 36 5.29 -10.51 -5.05
CA PRO A 36 5.99 -9.47 -5.80
C PRO A 36 6.72 -8.54 -4.84
N ALA A 37 7.85 -7.96 -5.30
CA ALA A 37 8.59 -6.98 -4.52
C ALA A 37 7.71 -5.77 -4.18
N ILE A 38 7.93 -5.15 -3.02
CA ILE A 38 7.22 -3.93 -2.63
C ILE A 38 7.71 -2.79 -3.54
N PRO A 39 6.81 -2.16 -4.32
CA PRO A 39 7.17 -1.00 -5.13
C PRO A 39 7.69 0.17 -4.30
N ALA A 40 8.75 0.83 -4.79
CA ALA A 40 9.32 2.02 -4.15
C ALA A 40 8.47 3.27 -4.41
N ILE A 41 7.25 3.23 -3.91
CA ILE A 41 6.30 4.35 -3.91
C ILE A 41 5.83 4.58 -2.47
N PRO A 42 5.36 5.78 -2.14
CA PRO A 42 4.72 6.01 -0.86
C PRO A 42 3.43 5.21 -0.72
N TRP A 43 3.25 4.56 0.42
CA TRP A 43 2.07 3.81 0.80
C TRP A 43 1.37 4.51 1.97
N GLN A 44 0.07 4.75 1.86
CA GLN A 44 -0.72 5.33 2.94
C GLN A 44 -1.55 4.27 3.65
N LEU A 45 -1.59 4.34 4.97
CA LEU A 45 -2.40 3.47 5.81
C LEU A 45 -3.89 3.73 5.56
N THR A 46 -4.65 2.65 5.35
CA THR A 46 -6.11 2.69 5.16
C THR A 46 -6.86 1.88 6.20
N ALA A 47 -6.20 0.89 6.82
CA ALA A 47 -6.76 0.14 7.95
C ALA A 47 -5.67 -0.23 8.93
N PHE A 48 -6.00 -0.15 10.23
CA PHE A 48 -5.14 -0.50 11.36
C PHE A 48 -5.91 -1.43 12.31
N PRO A 49 -5.26 -2.44 12.93
CA PRO A 49 -5.92 -3.36 13.86
C PRO A 49 -6.68 -2.63 14.97
N GLY A 50 -7.94 -2.99 15.18
CA GLY A 50 -8.78 -2.39 16.21
C GLY A 50 -9.30 -0.97 15.92
N VAL A 51 -8.90 -0.34 14.83
CA VAL A 51 -9.35 1.00 14.42
C VAL A 51 -10.33 0.90 13.27
N THR A 52 -11.57 1.33 13.50
CA THR A 52 -12.65 1.22 12.51
C THR A 52 -12.93 2.51 11.76
N THR A 53 -12.47 3.65 12.27
CA THR A 53 -12.67 5.00 11.67
C THR A 53 -11.55 5.94 12.07
N GLY A 54 -11.37 7.03 11.31
CA GLY A 54 -10.49 8.13 11.73
C GLY A 54 -9.05 8.07 11.22
N ILE A 55 -8.71 7.14 10.30
CA ILE A 55 -7.42 7.19 9.62
C ILE A 55 -7.52 8.21 8.49
N GLU A 56 -6.93 9.39 8.73
CA GLU A 56 -6.92 10.45 7.73
C GLU A 56 -5.85 10.19 6.66
N PRO A 57 -6.17 10.36 5.37
CA PRO A 57 -5.21 10.20 4.28
C PRO A 57 -3.94 11.03 4.50
N GLY A 58 -2.78 10.41 4.27
CA GLY A 58 -1.48 11.08 4.34
C GLY A 58 -0.92 11.33 5.74
N ARG A 59 -1.65 11.01 6.83
CA ARG A 59 -1.13 11.11 8.20
C ARG A 59 -0.19 9.96 8.57
N TYR A 60 -0.46 8.79 8.03
CA TYR A 60 0.33 7.57 8.27
C TYR A 60 0.78 7.01 6.94
N THR A 61 2.04 7.16 6.61
CA THR A 61 2.60 6.68 5.36
C THR A 61 3.92 5.96 5.59
N VAL A 62 4.23 5.00 4.72
CA VAL A 62 5.52 4.32 4.67
C VAL A 62 6.05 4.32 3.24
N HIS A 63 7.35 4.54 3.09
CA HIS A 63 8.04 4.50 1.81
C HIS A 63 9.28 3.62 1.92
N PHE A 64 9.23 2.48 1.28
CA PHE A 64 10.33 1.53 1.15
C PHE A 64 11.19 1.96 -0.03
N LEU A 65 12.43 2.34 0.22
CA LEU A 65 13.35 2.86 -0.79
C LEU A 65 14.27 1.75 -1.32
N PRO A 66 14.77 1.87 -2.57
CA PRO A 66 15.61 0.82 -3.19
C PRO A 66 16.98 0.64 -2.53
N ASP A 67 17.42 1.60 -1.72
CA ASP A 67 18.66 1.57 -0.96
C ASP A 67 18.51 0.91 0.43
N GLU A 68 17.42 0.14 0.62
CA GLU A 68 17.07 -0.53 1.87
C GLU A 68 16.73 0.42 3.03
N THR A 69 16.60 1.72 2.78
CA THR A 69 16.08 2.65 3.78
C THR A 69 14.56 2.74 3.75
N VAL A 70 13.96 3.03 4.89
CA VAL A 70 12.51 3.27 5.02
C VAL A 70 12.25 4.62 5.64
N ASN A 71 11.32 5.37 5.04
CA ASN A 71 10.82 6.63 5.56
C ASN A 71 9.35 6.46 5.93
N ILE A 72 9.01 6.90 7.14
CA ILE A 72 7.67 6.73 7.72
C ILE A 72 7.20 8.10 8.20
N ARG A 73 5.98 8.45 7.86
CA ARG A 73 5.25 9.52 8.53
C ARG A 73 4.26 8.88 9.49
N ALA A 74 4.43 9.14 10.76
CA ALA A 74 3.57 8.67 11.83
C ALA A 74 2.87 9.87 12.47
N ASP A 75 1.77 10.31 11.85
CA ASP A 75 1.01 11.48 12.26
C ASP A 75 1.85 12.78 12.26
N CYS A 76 2.24 13.25 13.44
CA CYS A 76 3.04 14.46 13.63
C CYS A 76 4.56 14.17 13.61
N ASN A 77 4.97 12.90 13.66
CA ASN A 77 6.35 12.49 13.68
C ASN A 77 6.85 11.91 12.36
N TRP A 78 8.15 12.07 12.15
CA TRP A 78 8.90 11.44 11.07
C TRP A 78 9.80 10.37 11.66
N VAL A 79 9.82 9.22 11.00
CA VAL A 79 10.58 8.04 11.41
C VAL A 79 11.38 7.55 10.23
N SER A 80 12.59 7.12 10.48
CA SER A 80 13.43 6.48 9.48
C SER A 80 14.08 5.22 10.03
N GLY A 81 14.49 4.34 9.13
CA GLY A 81 15.14 3.09 9.48
C GLY A 81 15.59 2.34 8.24
N PHE A 82 15.76 1.06 8.41
CA PHE A 82 16.12 0.13 7.35
C PHE A 82 15.02 -0.90 7.16
N TRP A 83 14.97 -1.49 5.98
CA TRP A 83 14.05 -2.56 5.68
C TRP A 83 14.70 -3.61 4.77
N SER A 84 14.22 -4.82 4.87
CA SER A 84 14.45 -5.87 3.89
C SER A 84 13.15 -6.61 3.63
N GLY A 85 12.95 -7.04 2.39
CA GLY A 85 11.73 -7.77 2.05
C GLY A 85 11.88 -8.59 0.78
N ALA A 86 11.55 -9.88 0.87
CA ALA A 86 11.55 -10.79 -0.26
C ALA A 86 10.56 -11.93 -0.02
N ASN A 87 9.88 -12.36 -1.08
CA ASN A 87 9.00 -13.54 -1.06
C ASN A 87 7.94 -13.52 0.07
N GLY A 88 7.41 -12.33 0.37
CA GLY A 88 6.40 -12.17 1.41
C GLY A 88 6.94 -12.03 2.83
N VAL A 89 8.24 -12.16 3.06
CA VAL A 89 8.88 -11.86 4.35
C VAL A 89 9.24 -10.38 4.39
N LEU A 90 9.01 -9.73 5.50
CA LEU A 90 9.34 -8.32 5.72
C LEU A 90 10.04 -8.18 7.08
N ASP A 91 11.11 -7.42 7.09
CA ASP A 91 11.80 -6.97 8.28
C ASP A 91 11.96 -5.45 8.20
N VAL A 92 11.62 -4.74 9.25
CA VAL A 92 11.78 -3.29 9.38
C VAL A 92 12.46 -3.01 10.70
N THR A 93 13.51 -2.21 10.67
CA THR A 93 14.24 -1.76 11.87
C THR A 93 14.17 -0.24 11.95
N VAL A 94 13.43 0.29 12.91
CA VAL A 94 13.35 1.73 13.19
C VAL A 94 14.61 2.19 13.90
N THR A 95 15.23 3.27 13.39
CA THR A 95 16.50 3.79 13.93
C THR A 95 16.40 5.23 14.43
N MET A 96 15.47 6.01 13.91
CA MET A 96 15.32 7.43 14.25
C MET A 96 13.85 7.83 14.23
N THR A 97 13.44 8.62 15.22
CA THR A 97 12.10 9.20 15.31
C THR A 97 12.21 10.63 15.82
N THR A 98 11.49 11.56 15.19
CA THR A 98 11.26 12.89 15.80
C THR A 98 10.30 12.75 16.98
N VAL A 99 10.37 13.66 17.95
CA VAL A 99 9.61 13.59 19.21
C VAL A 99 8.67 14.77 19.37
N ALA A 100 7.83 15.03 18.38
CA ALA A 100 6.75 15.99 18.54
C ALA A 100 5.59 15.36 19.34
N GLU A 101 4.93 16.14 20.16
CA GLU A 101 3.72 15.71 20.88
C GLU A 101 2.54 15.65 19.89
N CYS A 102 2.07 14.44 19.59
CA CYS A 102 0.94 14.23 18.70
C CYS A 102 -0.41 14.46 19.38
N PRO A 103 -1.47 14.81 18.63
CA PRO A 103 -2.81 14.97 19.18
C PRO A 103 -3.32 13.72 19.88
N VAL A 104 -4.20 13.90 20.85
CA VAL A 104 -4.90 12.79 21.53
C VAL A 104 -5.60 11.90 20.50
N GLY A 105 -5.42 10.60 20.62
CA GLY A 105 -5.96 9.61 19.67
C GLY A 105 -5.07 9.35 18.45
N SER A 106 -3.86 9.90 18.43
CA SER A 106 -2.85 9.53 17.43
C SER A 106 -2.53 8.04 17.50
N LEU A 107 -2.33 7.44 16.32
CA LEU A 107 -1.83 6.07 16.18
C LEU A 107 -0.29 6.05 16.01
N GLU A 108 0.40 7.13 16.31
CA GLU A 108 1.84 7.26 16.06
C GLU A 108 2.62 6.10 16.65
N GLU A 109 2.53 5.90 17.97
CA GLU A 109 3.26 4.84 18.66
C GLU A 109 2.87 3.43 18.17
N PRO A 110 1.58 3.01 18.16
CA PRO A 110 1.21 1.68 17.70
C PRO A 110 1.49 1.45 16.21
N PHE A 111 1.45 2.48 15.38
CA PHE A 111 1.78 2.38 13.96
C PHE A 111 3.26 2.13 13.72
N VAL A 112 4.14 2.87 14.40
CA VAL A 112 5.60 2.69 14.33
C VAL A 112 5.98 1.32 14.87
N GLN A 113 5.44 0.93 16.03
CA GLN A 113 5.66 -0.40 16.61
C GLN A 113 5.18 -1.52 15.67
N GLY A 114 3.99 -1.37 15.07
CA GLY A 114 3.45 -2.37 14.15
C GLY A 114 4.29 -2.55 12.89
N LEU A 115 5.01 -1.52 12.44
CA LEU A 115 5.98 -1.61 11.35
C LEU A 115 7.29 -2.24 11.80
N ASP A 116 7.82 -1.85 12.96
CA ASP A 116 9.08 -2.38 13.51
C ASP A 116 8.99 -3.88 13.85
N GLU A 117 7.79 -4.35 14.24
CA GLU A 117 7.49 -5.76 14.53
C GLU A 117 6.91 -6.52 13.32
N ALA A 118 6.89 -5.93 12.14
CA ALA A 118 6.38 -6.58 10.94
C ALA A 118 7.19 -7.83 10.57
N THR A 119 6.50 -8.90 10.19
CA THR A 119 7.16 -10.17 9.81
C THR A 119 6.87 -10.59 8.37
N SER A 120 5.79 -10.10 7.79
CA SER A 120 5.40 -10.48 6.45
C SER A 120 4.62 -9.40 5.71
N TYR A 121 4.62 -9.52 4.39
CA TYR A 121 3.79 -8.69 3.52
C TYR A 121 3.13 -9.52 2.43
N ALA A 122 2.01 -9.03 1.94
CA ALA A 122 1.27 -9.57 0.80
C ALA A 122 0.60 -8.44 0.02
N PHE A 123 0.13 -8.75 -1.19
CA PHE A 123 -0.69 -7.84 -1.97
C PHE A 123 -2.08 -8.43 -2.17
N ALA A 124 -3.12 -7.66 -1.87
CA ALA A 124 -4.48 -7.94 -2.27
C ALA A 124 -4.85 -7.06 -3.47
N ASP A 125 -5.63 -7.63 -4.41
CA ASP A 125 -6.18 -6.90 -5.57
C ASP A 125 -5.11 -6.15 -6.40
N GLY A 126 -3.84 -6.59 -6.33
CA GLY A 126 -2.71 -6.01 -7.06
C GLY A 126 -2.29 -4.61 -6.62
N MET A 127 -3.03 -3.94 -5.73
CA MET A 127 -2.77 -2.55 -5.32
C MET A 127 -2.88 -2.29 -3.81
N THR A 128 -3.34 -3.23 -3.03
CA THR A 128 -3.40 -3.12 -1.58
C THR A 128 -2.21 -3.87 -0.97
N LEU A 129 -1.28 -3.16 -0.35
CA LEU A 129 -0.21 -3.75 0.44
C LEU A 129 -0.75 -4.10 1.82
N ILE A 130 -0.60 -5.34 2.23
CA ILE A 130 -0.92 -5.84 3.57
C ILE A 130 0.40 -6.13 4.26
N ILE A 131 0.59 -5.53 5.43
CA ILE A 131 1.73 -5.79 6.31
C ILE A 131 1.20 -6.45 7.57
N THR A 132 1.78 -7.58 7.95
CA THR A 132 1.33 -8.38 9.10
C THR A 132 2.46 -8.51 10.12
N GLY A 133 2.10 -8.30 11.38
CA GLY A 133 2.94 -8.49 12.56
C GLY A 133 2.11 -8.99 13.74
N PRO A 134 2.69 -9.02 14.96
CA PRO A 134 1.99 -9.50 16.16
C PRO A 134 0.71 -8.74 16.49
N ALA A 135 0.64 -7.45 16.16
CA ALA A 135 -0.53 -6.61 16.39
C ALA A 135 -1.70 -6.91 15.42
N GLY A 136 -1.44 -7.62 14.31
CA GLY A 136 -2.40 -7.94 13.27
C GLY A 136 -2.03 -7.36 11.91
N GLU A 137 -3.02 -7.20 11.03
CA GLU A 137 -2.85 -6.71 9.66
C GLU A 137 -3.03 -5.20 9.58
N MET A 138 -2.06 -4.53 8.99
CA MET A 138 -2.15 -3.14 8.51
C MET A 138 -2.35 -3.16 7.00
N ARG A 139 -3.27 -2.33 6.48
CA ARG A 139 -3.54 -2.24 5.04
C ARG A 139 -3.18 -0.86 4.51
N PHE A 140 -2.54 -0.87 3.33
CA PHE A 140 -2.04 0.32 2.69
C PHE A 140 -2.47 0.36 1.23
N THR A 141 -2.68 1.57 0.73
CA THR A 141 -2.85 1.83 -0.71
C THR A 141 -1.76 2.81 -1.17
N PRO A 142 -1.46 2.88 -2.49
CA PRO A 142 -0.55 3.90 -3.01
C PRO A 142 -1.00 5.29 -2.57
N ALA A 143 -0.09 6.06 -1.98
CA ALA A 143 -0.37 7.44 -1.61
C ALA A 143 -0.36 8.32 -2.87
N MET A 144 -1.36 9.19 -3.00
CA MET A 144 -1.35 10.20 -4.07
C MET A 144 -0.18 11.16 -3.85
N PRO A 145 0.60 11.53 -4.88
CA PRO A 145 1.81 12.34 -4.74
C PRO A 145 1.63 13.65 -3.96
N ALA A 146 0.46 14.29 -4.07
CA ALA A 146 0.15 15.54 -3.39
C ALA A 146 -0.11 15.41 -1.88
N MET A 147 -0.36 14.19 -1.37
CA MET A 147 -0.69 13.96 0.03
C MET A 147 0.44 13.26 0.82
N ALA A 148 1.41 12.68 0.12
CA ALA A 148 2.38 11.79 0.76
C ALA A 148 3.52 12.53 1.47
N TRP A 149 3.84 13.75 1.05
CA TRP A 149 5.06 14.43 1.50
C TRP A 149 4.77 15.90 1.76
N GLY A 150 4.30 16.22 2.93
CA GLY A 150 4.64 17.53 3.48
C GLY A 150 6.16 17.61 3.45
N THR A 151 6.70 18.72 2.96
CA THR A 151 8.14 18.93 2.75
C THR A 151 8.93 18.41 3.94
N MET A 152 9.63 17.29 3.77
CA MET A 152 10.65 16.88 4.74
C MET A 152 11.59 18.09 4.88
N PRO A 153 11.85 18.61 6.08
CA PRO A 153 12.84 19.64 6.23
C PRO A 153 14.15 19.06 5.68
N ALA A 154 14.71 19.71 4.66
CA ALA A 154 15.85 19.23 3.90
C ALA A 154 17.12 19.11 4.73
N HIS A 155 17.07 19.43 6.02
CA HIS A 155 18.18 19.36 6.94
C HIS A 155 17.66 19.32 8.38
N LEU A 156 17.90 18.24 9.09
CA LEU A 156 18.00 18.34 10.54
C LEU A 156 19.27 19.14 10.80
N PRO A 157 19.22 20.29 11.48
CA PRO A 157 20.44 21.00 11.86
C PRO A 157 21.31 20.03 12.66
N ALA A 158 22.55 19.83 12.21
CA ALA A 158 23.56 19.20 13.05
C ALA A 158 23.49 19.92 14.40
N SER A 159 23.24 19.18 15.48
CA SER A 159 23.23 19.76 16.83
C SER A 159 24.57 20.45 17.01
N ASP A 160 24.54 21.78 17.25
CA ASP A 160 25.70 22.52 17.72
C ASP A 160 26.19 21.82 18.98
N ALA A 161 27.23 21.03 18.83
CA ALA A 161 27.96 20.50 19.96
C ALA A 161 28.55 21.71 20.71
N PRO A 162 28.32 21.86 22.02
CA PRO A 162 28.94 22.94 22.76
C PRO A 162 30.43 22.79 22.67
N GLU A 163 31.13 23.80 22.14
CA GLU A 163 32.57 23.89 22.22
C GLU A 163 32.98 23.86 23.69
N ALA A 164 33.78 22.86 24.01
CA ALA A 164 34.44 22.77 25.30
C ALA A 164 35.47 23.90 25.38
N GLY A 165 35.20 24.91 26.20
CA GLY A 165 36.14 25.93 26.68
C GLY A 165 36.77 25.50 27.98
#